data_4ad7f564776a03e49709e74ccbdf8cb7
#
_entry.id   4ad7f564776a03e49709e74ccbdf8cb7
#
_cell.length_a   1.000
_cell.length_b   1.000
_cell.length_c   1.000
_cell.angle_alpha   90.00
_cell.angle_beta   90.00
_cell.angle_gamma   90.00
#
_symmetry.space_group_name_H-M   'P 1'
#
loop_
_entity.id
_entity.type
_entity.pdbx_description
1 polymer ?
#
loop_
_entity_poly.entity_id
_entity_poly.type
_entity_poly.pdbx_seq_one_letter_code
_entity_poly.pdbx_strand_id
1 'polypeptide(L)'
;GWSDQLAWGMRVPGTLNLQSHGVPLFVFKHTQEFFPNDLKDLEKKLIINKFRGGTAAVFIEPCGPESATRPVDKDFPKGVQALCRKYGALLVCDEVVTGFRIGLSGAQGYYGIDPDITIFGKIIAGGYPGAGGIGGHKEVMKYLGAGLDKAEGKKIHKAMCGGTMAATPISCCAGYTVICEIEKRNACQVAGQMADRLVKGLNESIKKYDLPFVCYNVGSICQLHTVATMHFRINWKKPWTIPSVLKETGIRQTEMQYMGAAYMAEGLVTLAGSRLYTSSAYTEEDIDECIKRFDKVLSKCEKIDY
;
A
#
# COMPACT_ATOMS: atom_id res chain seq x y z
N GLY A 1 2.88 1.85 -6.77
CA GLY A 1 2.52 1.95 -7.98
C GLY A 1 2.07 3.22 -8.70
N TRP A 2 2.62 4.41 -8.38
CA TRP A 2 2.21 5.68 -9.03
C TRP A 2 3.06 6.02 -10.26
N SER A 3 3.46 5.02 -11.04
CA SER A 3 4.02 5.24 -12.37
C SER A 3 3.05 4.78 -13.44
N ASP A 4 3.10 5.39 -14.62
CA ASP A 4 2.18 5.06 -15.71
C ASP A 4 2.18 3.56 -16.03
N GLN A 5 3.35 2.91 -16.10
CA GLN A 5 3.45 1.49 -16.38
C GLN A 5 2.79 0.60 -15.32
N LEU A 6 2.75 1.03 -14.06
CA LEU A 6 2.20 0.28 -12.94
C LEU A 6 0.75 0.65 -12.62
N ALA A 7 0.20 1.70 -13.25
CA ALA A 7 -1.15 2.17 -13.00
C ALA A 7 -2.26 1.31 -13.63
N TRP A 8 -1.90 0.29 -14.42
CA TRP A 8 -2.88 -0.52 -15.16
C TRP A 8 -3.99 -1.09 -14.28
N GLY A 9 -3.61 -1.68 -13.16
CA GLY A 9 -4.52 -2.32 -12.22
C GLY A 9 -5.09 -1.44 -11.15
N MET A 10 -4.62 -0.23 -11.06
CA MET A 10 -5.05 0.66 -9.98
C MET A 10 -6.52 1.00 -10.10
N ARG A 11 -7.24 0.80 -9.00
CA ARG A 11 -8.67 1.11 -8.86
C ARG A 11 -8.87 2.11 -7.74
N VAL A 12 -9.89 2.94 -7.86
CA VAL A 12 -10.38 3.70 -6.72
C VAL A 12 -10.85 2.69 -5.66
N PRO A 13 -10.39 2.79 -4.40
CA PRO A 13 -10.74 1.83 -3.36
C PRO A 13 -12.25 1.56 -3.30
N GLY A 14 -12.63 0.29 -3.18
CA GLY A 14 -14.02 -0.13 -3.13
C GLY A 14 -14.78 -0.01 -4.44
N THR A 15 -14.13 0.37 -5.57
CA THR A 15 -14.77 0.54 -6.86
C THR A 15 -14.07 -0.24 -7.98
N LEU A 16 -14.68 -0.27 -9.17
CA LEU A 16 -14.05 -0.77 -10.40
C LEU A 16 -13.45 0.36 -11.24
N ASN A 17 -13.54 1.61 -10.80
CA ASN A 17 -13.05 2.75 -11.56
C ASN A 17 -11.53 2.74 -11.65
N LEU A 18 -11.01 2.77 -12.87
CA LEU A 18 -9.57 2.84 -13.12
C LEU A 18 -8.99 4.19 -12.73
N GLN A 19 -7.90 4.21 -12.00
CA GLN A 19 -7.12 5.43 -11.74
C GLN A 19 -6.19 5.79 -12.91
N SER A 20 -6.12 4.92 -13.92
CA SER A 20 -5.26 5.10 -15.10
C SER A 20 -5.95 5.83 -16.26
N HIS A 21 -7.08 6.49 -16.02
CA HIS A 21 -7.74 7.31 -17.05
C HIS A 21 -6.79 8.36 -17.61
N GLY A 22 -6.71 8.44 -18.95
CA GLY A 22 -5.80 9.34 -19.65
C GLY A 22 -4.41 8.78 -19.95
N VAL A 23 -4.03 7.63 -19.39
CA VAL A 23 -2.79 6.93 -19.74
C VAL A 23 -3.04 6.06 -20.99
N PRO A 24 -2.24 6.24 -22.07
CA PRO A 24 -2.41 5.44 -23.27
C PRO A 24 -2.23 3.94 -23.04
N LEU A 25 -3.06 3.11 -23.65
CA LEU A 25 -3.05 1.65 -23.41
C LEU A 25 -1.71 0.96 -23.73
N PHE A 26 -0.94 1.48 -24.69
CA PHE A 26 0.35 0.91 -25.06
C PHE A 26 1.38 0.97 -23.92
N VAL A 27 1.22 1.89 -22.97
CA VAL A 27 2.10 2.01 -21.78
C VAL A 27 2.02 0.76 -20.92
N PHE A 28 0.87 0.08 -20.91
CA PHE A 28 0.63 -1.13 -20.12
C PHE A 28 0.98 -2.43 -20.83
N LYS A 29 1.49 -2.37 -22.06
CA LYS A 29 1.74 -3.54 -22.92
C LYS A 29 2.55 -4.65 -22.23
N HIS A 30 3.45 -4.27 -21.34
CA HIS A 30 4.37 -5.18 -20.67
C HIS A 30 4.09 -5.31 -19.16
N THR A 31 2.91 -4.84 -18.70
CA THR A 31 2.49 -4.91 -17.30
C THR A 31 1.30 -5.85 -17.17
N GLN A 32 1.35 -6.70 -16.16
CA GLN A 32 0.26 -7.61 -15.80
C GLN A 32 0.00 -7.51 -14.31
N GLU A 33 -1.26 -7.65 -13.92
CA GLU A 33 -1.67 -7.73 -12.53
C GLU A 33 -1.79 -9.17 -12.08
N PHE A 34 -1.64 -9.38 -10.79
CA PHE A 34 -2.05 -10.61 -10.10
C PHE A 34 -2.80 -10.24 -8.82
N PHE A 35 -3.64 -11.16 -8.35
CA PHE A 35 -4.47 -10.89 -7.20
C PHE A 35 -3.72 -11.11 -5.88
N PRO A 36 -3.95 -10.26 -4.86
CA PRO A 36 -3.48 -10.53 -3.51
C PRO A 36 -3.96 -11.90 -3.03
N ASN A 37 -3.10 -12.60 -2.28
CA ASN A 37 -3.33 -13.95 -1.74
C ASN A 37 -3.57 -15.04 -2.82
N ASP A 38 -3.18 -14.80 -4.07
CA ASP A 38 -3.29 -15.78 -5.15
C ASP A 38 -1.94 -16.08 -5.80
N LEU A 39 -1.13 -16.88 -5.11
CA LEU A 39 0.17 -17.34 -5.64
C LEU A 39 0.03 -18.17 -6.92
N LYS A 40 -1.11 -18.86 -7.12
CA LYS A 40 -1.36 -19.64 -8.32
C LYS A 40 -1.56 -18.74 -9.55
N ASP A 41 -2.25 -17.62 -9.38
CA ASP A 41 -2.40 -16.63 -10.45
C ASP A 41 -1.06 -16.01 -10.83
N LEU A 42 -0.23 -15.65 -9.84
CA LEU A 42 1.13 -15.17 -10.09
C LEU A 42 1.97 -16.22 -10.81
N GLU A 43 2.02 -17.44 -10.31
CA GLU A 43 2.83 -18.50 -10.90
C GLU A 43 2.43 -18.80 -12.34
N LYS A 44 1.13 -18.87 -12.63
CA LYS A 44 0.60 -19.04 -13.98
C LYS A 44 1.13 -17.96 -14.95
N LYS A 45 1.14 -16.70 -14.52
CA LYS A 45 1.66 -15.59 -15.32
C LYS A 45 3.16 -15.70 -15.54
N LEU A 46 3.92 -16.04 -14.51
CA LEU A 46 5.36 -16.25 -14.60
C LEU A 46 5.71 -17.39 -15.60
N ILE A 47 4.95 -18.49 -15.57
CA ILE A 47 5.11 -19.61 -16.52
C ILE A 47 4.86 -19.14 -17.95
N ILE A 48 3.74 -18.46 -18.20
CA ILE A 48 3.39 -17.96 -19.54
C ILE A 48 4.46 -17.00 -20.05
N ASN A 49 4.91 -16.09 -19.20
CA ASN A 49 5.89 -15.07 -19.55
C ASN A 49 7.26 -15.68 -19.88
N LYS A 50 7.63 -16.84 -19.31
CA LYS A 50 8.87 -17.53 -19.65
C LYS A 50 9.00 -17.76 -21.15
N PHE A 51 7.91 -18.05 -21.85
CA PHE A 51 7.87 -18.23 -23.31
C PHE A 51 7.82 -16.90 -24.09
N ARG A 52 7.77 -15.75 -23.39
CA ARG A 52 7.70 -14.41 -23.98
C ARG A 52 8.89 -13.52 -23.61
N GLY A 53 9.99 -14.12 -23.18
CA GLY A 53 11.20 -13.41 -22.76
C GLY A 53 11.36 -13.25 -21.23
N GLY A 54 10.43 -13.80 -20.45
CA GLY A 54 10.49 -13.81 -18.99
C GLY A 54 9.77 -12.62 -18.34
N THR A 55 9.85 -12.57 -17.02
CA THR A 55 9.35 -11.44 -16.20
C THR A 55 10.54 -10.76 -15.57
N ALA A 56 10.72 -9.48 -15.82
CA ALA A 56 11.84 -8.72 -15.28
C ALA A 56 11.71 -8.52 -13.76
N ALA A 57 10.51 -8.10 -13.31
CA ALA A 57 10.26 -7.84 -11.90
C ALA A 57 8.81 -8.06 -11.51
N VAL A 58 8.60 -8.41 -10.25
CA VAL A 58 7.29 -8.45 -9.59
C VAL A 58 7.27 -7.35 -8.54
N PHE A 59 6.31 -6.45 -8.63
CA PHE A 59 6.11 -5.35 -7.70
C PHE A 59 5.00 -5.69 -6.71
N ILE A 60 5.25 -5.49 -5.41
CA ILE A 60 4.24 -5.62 -4.36
C ILE A 60 4.33 -4.47 -3.36
N GLU A 61 3.18 -4.04 -2.83
CA GLU A 61 3.11 -3.45 -1.50
C GLU A 61 3.02 -4.61 -0.51
N PRO A 62 4.01 -4.83 0.38
CA PRO A 62 4.10 -6.09 1.12
C PRO A 62 2.90 -6.42 2.01
N CYS A 63 2.22 -5.43 2.55
CA CYS A 63 1.02 -5.63 3.38
C CYS A 63 -0.29 -5.68 2.57
N GLY A 64 -0.19 -5.60 1.25
CA GLY A 64 -1.31 -5.56 0.32
C GLY A 64 -1.55 -4.18 -0.29
N PRO A 65 -2.22 -4.15 -1.45
CA PRO A 65 -2.38 -2.94 -2.24
C PRO A 65 -3.05 -1.80 -1.45
N GLU A 66 -2.62 -0.59 -1.78
CA GLU A 66 -3.08 0.66 -1.17
C GLU A 66 -3.01 0.64 0.37
N SER A 67 -1.83 0.30 0.89
CA SER A 67 -1.56 0.31 2.33
C SER A 67 -2.48 -0.63 3.11
N ALA A 68 -2.56 -1.88 2.68
CA ALA A 68 -3.37 -2.93 3.28
C ALA A 68 -4.90 -2.71 3.19
N THR A 69 -5.39 -1.92 2.23
CA THR A 69 -6.83 -1.87 1.94
C THR A 69 -7.38 -3.26 1.56
N ARG A 70 -6.52 -4.11 1.00
CA ARG A 70 -6.74 -5.54 0.84
C ARG A 70 -5.59 -6.28 1.51
N PRO A 71 -5.74 -6.65 2.80
CA PRO A 71 -4.66 -7.26 3.55
C PRO A 71 -4.26 -8.59 2.94
N VAL A 72 -2.97 -8.90 3.05
CA VAL A 72 -2.44 -10.17 2.59
C VAL A 72 -2.16 -11.11 3.75
N ASP A 73 -2.26 -12.41 3.48
CA ASP A 73 -1.89 -13.44 4.42
C ASP A 73 -0.41 -13.32 4.78
N LYS A 74 -0.05 -13.68 6.02
CA LYS A 74 1.30 -13.50 6.55
C LYS A 74 2.38 -14.16 5.69
N ASP A 75 2.07 -15.29 5.07
CA ASP A 75 3.02 -16.06 4.25
C ASP A 75 2.99 -15.67 2.78
N PHE A 76 2.04 -14.84 2.35
CA PHE A 76 1.90 -14.46 0.95
C PHE A 76 3.14 -13.75 0.37
N PRO A 77 3.72 -12.73 1.02
CA PRO A 77 4.92 -12.06 0.51
C PRO A 77 6.13 -13.00 0.37
N LYS A 78 6.28 -13.95 1.31
CA LYS A 78 7.30 -15.01 1.20
C LYS A 78 7.06 -15.92 0.01
N GLY A 79 5.80 -16.29 -0.25
CA GLY A 79 5.41 -17.07 -1.42
C GLY A 79 5.73 -16.33 -2.73
N VAL A 80 5.47 -15.01 -2.79
CA VAL A 80 5.85 -14.16 -3.93
C VAL A 80 7.36 -14.18 -4.13
N GLN A 81 8.14 -13.97 -3.06
CA GLN A 81 9.59 -14.01 -3.11
C GLN A 81 10.09 -15.37 -3.65
N ALA A 82 9.55 -16.48 -3.16
CA ALA A 82 9.94 -17.81 -3.61
C ALA A 82 9.67 -18.00 -5.11
N LEU A 83 8.53 -17.51 -5.61
CA LEU A 83 8.21 -17.55 -7.03
C LEU A 83 9.14 -16.64 -7.85
N CYS A 84 9.48 -15.46 -7.37
CA CYS A 84 10.46 -14.59 -8.02
C CYS A 84 11.80 -15.32 -8.19
N ARG A 85 12.32 -15.91 -7.12
CA ARG A 85 13.59 -16.68 -7.17
C ARG A 85 13.49 -17.88 -8.14
N LYS A 86 12.38 -18.61 -8.11
CA LYS A 86 12.14 -19.78 -8.99
C LYS A 86 12.15 -19.41 -10.48
N TYR A 87 11.60 -18.26 -10.84
CA TYR A 87 11.43 -17.85 -12.24
C TYR A 87 12.43 -16.77 -12.70
N GLY A 88 13.38 -16.38 -11.86
CA GLY A 88 14.43 -15.41 -12.20
C GLY A 88 13.92 -13.98 -12.36
N ALA A 89 12.81 -13.63 -11.71
CA ALA A 89 12.30 -12.28 -11.66
C ALA A 89 12.83 -11.54 -10.41
N LEU A 90 13.04 -10.24 -10.50
CA LEU A 90 13.36 -9.42 -9.33
C LEU A 90 12.10 -9.22 -8.49
N LEU A 91 12.26 -9.23 -7.17
CA LEU A 91 11.22 -8.78 -6.24
C LEU A 91 11.43 -7.31 -5.91
N VAL A 92 10.44 -6.47 -6.20
CA VAL A 92 10.44 -5.06 -5.86
C VAL A 92 9.37 -4.78 -4.82
N CYS A 93 9.78 -4.30 -3.65
CA CYS A 93 8.86 -3.90 -2.58
C CYS A 93 8.62 -2.39 -2.59
N ASP A 94 7.36 -1.99 -2.69
CA ASP A 94 6.93 -0.62 -2.50
C ASP A 94 6.68 -0.38 -1.00
N GLU A 95 7.63 0.28 -0.36
CA GLU A 95 7.58 0.69 1.04
C GLU A 95 7.27 2.19 1.19
N VAL A 96 6.73 2.82 0.15
CA VAL A 96 6.42 4.25 0.17
C VAL A 96 5.43 4.61 1.28
N VAL A 97 4.55 3.70 1.66
CA VAL A 97 3.63 3.89 2.81
C VAL A 97 4.07 3.09 4.02
N THR A 98 4.49 1.87 3.84
CA THR A 98 4.77 0.91 4.92
C THR A 98 6.11 1.14 5.61
N GLY A 99 7.08 1.69 4.88
CA GLY A 99 8.39 2.03 5.43
C GLY A 99 8.26 2.99 6.62
N PHE A 100 8.89 2.65 7.74
CA PHE A 100 8.84 3.40 9.01
C PHE A 100 7.45 3.57 9.63
N ARG A 101 6.43 2.83 9.16
CA ARG A 101 5.10 2.78 9.78
C ARG A 101 4.84 1.46 10.50
N ILE A 102 5.32 0.37 9.95
CA ILE A 102 5.17 -0.97 10.54
C ILE A 102 6.35 -1.28 11.47
N GLY A 103 7.51 -0.71 11.20
CA GLY A 103 8.74 -0.85 11.96
C GLY A 103 9.90 -0.18 11.25
N LEU A 104 11.08 -0.13 11.87
CA LEU A 104 12.30 0.42 11.25
C LEU A 104 12.69 -0.34 9.99
N SER A 105 12.51 -1.64 9.98
CA SER A 105 12.76 -2.50 8.81
C SER A 105 11.58 -2.57 7.84
N GLY A 106 10.57 -1.72 8.01
CA GLY A 106 9.39 -1.68 7.14
C GLY A 106 8.57 -2.97 7.14
N ALA A 107 7.71 -3.11 6.15
CA ALA A 107 6.93 -4.32 5.96
C ALA A 107 7.80 -5.51 5.53
N GLN A 108 8.89 -5.29 4.81
CA GLN A 108 9.83 -6.36 4.46
C GLN A 108 10.37 -7.07 5.71
N GLY A 109 10.73 -6.32 6.76
CA GLY A 109 11.16 -6.92 8.04
C GLY A 109 10.02 -7.62 8.78
N TYR A 110 8.82 -7.02 8.76
CA TYR A 110 7.63 -7.60 9.39
C TYR A 110 7.24 -8.95 8.77
N TYR A 111 7.30 -9.07 7.44
CA TYR A 111 7.00 -10.32 6.72
C TYR A 111 8.21 -11.26 6.58
N GLY A 112 9.41 -10.81 6.92
CA GLY A 112 10.64 -11.57 6.81
C GLY A 112 10.99 -11.92 5.36
N ILE A 113 10.89 -10.95 4.46
CA ILE A 113 11.28 -11.04 3.06
C ILE A 113 12.52 -10.21 2.79
N ASP A 114 13.27 -10.58 1.76
CA ASP A 114 14.48 -9.92 1.28
C ASP A 114 14.30 -9.56 -0.19
N PRO A 115 13.75 -8.35 -0.47
CA PRO A 115 13.52 -7.89 -1.85
C PRO A 115 14.82 -7.50 -2.54
N ASP A 116 14.84 -7.64 -3.86
CA ASP A 116 15.98 -7.19 -4.68
C ASP A 116 16.06 -5.67 -4.77
N ILE A 117 14.89 -5.00 -4.72
CA ILE A 117 14.76 -3.53 -4.68
C ILE A 117 13.65 -3.16 -3.70
N THR A 118 13.92 -2.14 -2.90
CA THR A 118 12.92 -1.47 -2.05
C THR A 118 12.76 -0.03 -2.48
N ILE A 119 11.53 0.43 -2.61
CA ILE A 119 11.18 1.81 -2.97
C ILE A 119 10.70 2.54 -1.73
N PHE A 120 11.28 3.70 -1.44
CA PHE A 120 10.94 4.56 -0.32
C PHE A 120 10.44 5.92 -0.79
N GLY A 121 9.54 6.51 -0.03
CA GLY A 121 9.02 7.86 -0.25
C GLY A 121 8.43 8.46 1.01
N LYS A 122 7.64 9.49 0.88
CA LYS A 122 6.92 10.15 1.98
C LYS A 122 7.83 10.52 3.15
N ILE A 123 7.83 9.73 4.23
CA ILE A 123 8.56 10.03 5.47
C ILE A 123 10.08 10.18 5.26
N ILE A 124 10.64 9.51 4.26
CA ILE A 124 12.07 9.62 3.93
C ILE A 124 12.48 11.04 3.50
N ALA A 125 11.52 11.88 3.14
CA ALA A 125 11.74 13.28 2.82
C ALA A 125 11.66 14.22 4.05
N GLY A 126 11.36 13.70 5.24
CA GLY A 126 11.26 14.51 6.46
C GLY A 126 10.19 15.60 6.41
N GLY A 127 9.15 15.43 5.58
CA GLY A 127 8.09 16.42 5.37
C GLY A 127 8.39 17.44 4.26
N TYR A 128 9.58 17.41 3.66
CA TYR A 128 9.95 18.27 2.54
C TYR A 128 9.70 17.60 1.18
N PRO A 129 9.46 18.37 0.11
CA PRO A 129 9.27 17.83 -1.24
C PRO A 129 10.58 17.38 -1.87
N GLY A 130 10.50 16.57 -2.93
CA GLY A 130 11.63 16.26 -3.80
C GLY A 130 12.62 15.25 -3.25
N ALA A 131 12.20 14.40 -2.30
CA ALA A 131 12.99 13.26 -1.87
C ALA A 131 12.20 11.96 -1.94
N GLY A 132 12.90 10.95 -2.35
CA GLY A 132 12.53 9.55 -2.36
C GLY A 132 13.81 8.73 -2.48
N GLY A 133 13.71 7.44 -2.40
CA GLY A 133 14.89 6.57 -2.49
C GLY A 133 14.54 5.19 -2.97
N ILE A 134 15.54 4.56 -3.53
CA ILE A 134 15.55 3.12 -3.76
C ILE A 134 16.77 2.52 -3.10
N GLY A 135 16.60 1.37 -2.50
CA GLY A 135 17.66 0.54 -1.96
C GLY A 135 17.55 -0.85 -2.53
N GLY A 136 18.62 -1.63 -2.49
CA GLY A 136 18.55 -2.99 -2.99
C GLY A 136 19.90 -3.70 -3.03
N HIS A 137 19.89 -4.90 -3.55
CA HIS A 137 21.09 -5.72 -3.67
C HIS A 137 22.13 -5.07 -4.59
N LYS A 138 23.39 -5.15 -4.20
CA LYS A 138 24.53 -4.55 -4.93
C LYS A 138 24.51 -4.91 -6.43
N GLU A 139 24.16 -6.15 -6.75
CA GLU A 139 24.12 -6.65 -8.14
C GLU A 139 23.07 -5.93 -9.00
N VAL A 140 22.02 -5.41 -8.40
CA VAL A 140 20.99 -4.62 -9.07
C VAL A 140 21.35 -3.12 -9.02
N MET A 141 21.76 -2.63 -7.86
CA MET A 141 22.05 -1.22 -7.66
C MET A 141 23.29 -0.72 -8.43
N LYS A 142 24.20 -1.62 -8.84
CA LYS A 142 25.36 -1.25 -9.69
C LYS A 142 24.95 -0.56 -11.00
N TYR A 143 23.73 -0.78 -11.48
CA TYR A 143 23.23 -0.11 -12.69
C TYR A 143 22.82 1.36 -12.48
N LEU A 144 22.74 1.84 -11.23
CA LEU A 144 22.44 3.23 -10.89
C LEU A 144 23.69 4.06 -10.58
N GLY A 145 24.83 3.43 -10.34
CA GLY A 145 26.05 4.11 -9.93
C GLY A 145 26.51 5.18 -10.93
N ALA A 146 26.95 6.34 -10.43
CA ALA A 146 27.65 7.34 -11.22
C ALA A 146 29.07 6.86 -11.52
N GLY A 147 29.43 6.75 -12.78
CA GLY A 147 30.74 6.34 -13.21
C GLY A 147 30.75 5.13 -14.14
N LEU A 148 31.83 4.99 -14.87
CA LEU A 148 32.09 3.82 -15.68
C LEU A 148 32.74 2.77 -14.76
N ASP A 149 31.94 1.86 -14.18
CA ASP A 149 32.53 0.67 -13.60
C ASP A 149 33.16 -0.14 -14.74
N LYS A 150 34.48 -0.03 -14.84
CA LYS A 150 35.30 -0.92 -15.64
C LYS A 150 35.54 -2.25 -14.88
N ALA A 151 34.48 -2.78 -14.26
CA ALA A 151 34.52 -4.13 -13.77
C ALA A 151 34.57 -5.05 -14.98
N GLU A 152 35.67 -5.73 -15.16
CA GLU A 152 35.90 -6.76 -16.18
C GLU A 152 35.86 -6.30 -17.66
N GLY A 153 36.22 -5.06 -17.97
CA GLY A 153 36.34 -4.62 -19.37
C GLY A 153 35.02 -4.49 -20.14
N LYS A 154 33.87 -4.75 -19.51
CA LYS A 154 32.55 -4.60 -20.13
C LYS A 154 31.89 -3.28 -19.74
N LYS A 155 31.44 -2.53 -20.75
CA LYS A 155 30.66 -1.30 -20.55
C LYS A 155 29.29 -1.66 -19.99
N ILE A 156 29.02 -1.29 -18.72
CA ILE A 156 27.70 -1.48 -18.12
C ILE A 156 26.79 -0.35 -18.62
N HIS A 157 25.65 -0.71 -19.22
CA HIS A 157 24.60 0.26 -19.52
C HIS A 157 23.92 0.67 -18.22
N LYS A 158 23.97 1.95 -17.89
CA LYS A 158 23.37 2.49 -16.64
C LYS A 158 21.95 2.94 -16.87
N ALA A 159 21.11 2.73 -15.86
CA ALA A 159 19.79 3.31 -15.83
C ALA A 159 19.89 4.82 -15.63
N MET A 160 19.15 5.58 -16.44
CA MET A 160 19.05 7.03 -16.27
C MET A 160 18.17 7.32 -15.07
N CYS A 161 18.73 7.96 -14.07
CA CYS A 161 18.02 8.46 -12.90
C CYS A 161 18.37 9.93 -12.70
N GLY A 162 17.38 10.79 -12.64
CA GLY A 162 17.61 12.22 -12.49
C GLY A 162 16.32 13.02 -12.38
N GLY A 163 16.49 14.26 -11.96
CA GLY A 163 15.44 15.26 -11.81
C GLY A 163 16.00 16.43 -11.03
N THR A 164 15.75 17.66 -11.47
CA THR A 164 16.31 18.87 -10.87
C THR A 164 16.04 18.98 -9.37
N MET A 165 14.85 18.53 -8.95
CA MET A 165 14.42 18.59 -7.55
C MET A 165 14.58 17.24 -6.81
N ALA A 166 15.16 16.23 -7.46
CA ALA A 166 15.36 14.93 -6.84
C ALA A 166 16.48 14.98 -5.79
N ALA A 167 16.22 14.45 -4.61
CA ALA A 167 17.18 14.35 -3.50
C ALA A 167 17.83 15.70 -3.15
N THR A 168 17.02 16.76 -3.00
CA THR A 168 17.55 18.06 -2.59
C THR A 168 18.24 17.94 -1.22
N PRO A 169 19.35 18.68 -0.98
CA PRO A 169 20.09 18.57 0.28
C PRO A 169 19.24 18.82 1.51
N ILE A 170 18.30 19.76 1.43
CA ILE A 170 17.38 20.09 2.54
C ILE A 170 16.47 18.92 2.89
N SER A 171 15.86 18.29 1.89
CA SER A 171 14.98 17.13 2.09
C SER A 171 15.74 15.89 2.55
N CYS A 172 16.97 15.70 2.08
CA CYS A 172 17.84 14.61 2.54
C CYS A 172 18.26 14.81 4.01
N CYS A 173 18.63 16.03 4.39
CA CYS A 173 18.97 16.36 5.77
C CYS A 173 17.79 16.18 6.71
N ALA A 174 16.61 16.69 6.34
CA ALA A 174 15.38 16.52 7.11
C ALA A 174 15.01 15.05 7.22
N GLY A 175 15.08 14.28 6.13
CA GLY A 175 14.79 12.85 6.12
C GLY A 175 15.74 12.07 7.01
N TYR A 176 17.04 12.32 6.95
CA TYR A 176 18.02 11.71 7.85
C TYR A 176 17.70 12.00 9.31
N THR A 177 17.43 13.27 9.66
CA THR A 177 17.06 13.67 11.02
C THR A 177 15.79 12.96 11.50
N VAL A 178 14.76 12.89 10.65
CA VAL A 178 13.50 12.21 11.01
C VAL A 178 13.73 10.72 11.24
N ILE A 179 14.51 10.04 10.40
CA ILE A 179 14.80 8.62 10.57
C ILE A 179 15.54 8.36 11.88
N CYS A 180 16.53 9.18 12.22
CA CYS A 180 17.24 9.09 13.51
C CYS A 180 16.29 9.31 14.72
N GLU A 181 15.37 10.26 14.62
CA GLU A 181 14.38 10.50 15.68
C GLU A 181 13.35 9.38 15.78
N ILE A 182 12.92 8.78 14.65
CA ILE A 182 12.03 7.60 14.65
C ILE A 182 12.67 6.45 15.43
N GLU A 183 13.93 6.16 15.16
CA GLU A 183 14.68 5.12 15.88
C GLU A 183 14.80 5.44 17.36
N LYS A 184 15.33 6.63 17.68
CA LYS A 184 15.58 7.10 19.06
C LYS A 184 14.32 7.08 19.93
N ARG A 185 13.17 7.47 19.37
CA ARG A 185 11.89 7.55 20.07
C ARG A 185 11.06 6.29 19.99
N ASN A 186 11.53 5.27 19.30
CA ASN A 186 10.75 4.08 19.01
C ASN A 186 9.37 4.40 18.39
N ALA A 187 9.35 5.41 17.51
CA ALA A 187 8.11 6.05 17.04
C ALA A 187 7.18 5.09 16.29
N CYS A 188 7.73 4.09 15.58
CA CYS A 188 6.92 3.08 14.90
C CYS A 188 6.07 2.28 15.89
N GLN A 189 6.67 1.87 17.01
CA GLN A 189 5.98 1.08 18.03
C GLN A 189 4.92 1.94 18.75
N VAL A 190 5.27 3.16 19.14
CA VAL A 190 4.34 4.09 19.80
C VAL A 190 3.14 4.35 18.90
N ALA A 191 3.37 4.68 17.62
CA ALA A 191 2.29 4.89 16.66
C ALA A 191 1.44 3.63 16.45
N GLY A 192 2.06 2.44 16.47
CA GLY A 192 1.35 1.16 16.40
C GLY A 192 0.44 0.91 17.60
N GLN A 193 0.90 1.22 18.83
CA GLN A 193 0.08 1.12 20.04
C GLN A 193 -1.14 2.04 19.99
N MET A 194 -0.97 3.26 19.46
CA MET A 194 -2.10 4.17 19.22
C MET A 194 -3.09 3.60 18.20
N ALA A 195 -2.60 2.92 17.18
CA ALA A 195 -3.44 2.21 16.21
C ALA A 195 -4.22 1.05 16.84
N ASP A 196 -3.55 0.24 17.66
CA ASP A 196 -4.20 -0.88 18.36
C ASP A 196 -5.34 -0.38 19.27
N ARG A 197 -5.09 0.72 20.01
CA ARG A 197 -6.12 1.37 20.85
C ARG A 197 -7.29 1.87 20.01
N LEU A 198 -7.01 2.59 18.91
CA LEU A 198 -8.04 3.10 17.99
C LEU A 198 -8.89 1.97 17.42
N VAL A 199 -8.26 0.94 16.87
CA VAL A 199 -8.94 -0.20 16.25
C VAL A 199 -9.77 -0.96 17.26
N LYS A 200 -9.28 -1.13 18.49
CA LYS A 200 -10.06 -1.75 19.58
C LYS A 200 -11.34 -0.97 19.85
N GLY A 201 -11.25 0.34 20.07
CA GLY A 201 -12.42 1.19 20.34
C GLY A 201 -13.41 1.23 19.18
N LEU A 202 -12.91 1.29 17.94
CA LEU A 202 -13.77 1.24 16.75
C LEU A 202 -14.51 -0.10 16.63
N ASN A 203 -13.85 -1.21 16.91
CA ASN A 203 -14.50 -2.53 16.89
C ASN A 203 -15.54 -2.69 18.02
N GLU A 204 -15.32 -2.07 19.17
CA GLU A 204 -16.31 -2.01 20.24
C GLU A 204 -17.56 -1.23 19.79
N SER A 205 -17.41 -0.09 19.13
CA SER A 205 -18.53 0.68 18.56
C SER A 205 -19.23 -0.07 17.43
N ILE A 206 -18.50 -0.70 16.53
CA ILE A 206 -19.06 -1.54 15.46
C ILE A 206 -19.93 -2.65 16.04
N LYS A 207 -19.44 -3.33 17.07
CA LYS A 207 -20.19 -4.39 17.77
C LYS A 207 -21.41 -3.84 18.51
N LYS A 208 -21.26 -2.70 19.19
CA LYS A 208 -22.33 -2.03 19.94
C LYS A 208 -23.55 -1.71 19.07
N TYR A 209 -23.31 -1.24 17.83
CA TYR A 209 -24.36 -0.87 16.88
C TYR A 209 -24.68 -1.99 15.88
N ASP A 210 -24.06 -3.17 16.04
CA ASP A 210 -24.24 -4.34 15.19
C ASP A 210 -24.09 -4.01 13.68
N LEU A 211 -23.03 -3.23 13.35
CA LEU A 211 -22.76 -2.79 11.99
C LEU A 211 -21.94 -3.83 11.21
N PRO A 212 -22.18 -3.99 9.89
CA PRO A 212 -21.43 -4.93 9.05
C PRO A 212 -20.06 -4.36 8.64
N PHE A 213 -19.42 -3.62 9.53
CA PHE A 213 -18.16 -2.93 9.27
C PHE A 213 -16.99 -3.77 9.75
N VAL A 214 -15.81 -3.49 9.19
CA VAL A 214 -14.56 -4.18 9.55
C VAL A 214 -13.48 -3.14 9.84
N CYS A 215 -12.84 -3.26 11.00
CA CYS A 215 -11.72 -2.41 11.38
C CYS A 215 -10.51 -3.25 11.79
N TYR A 216 -9.34 -2.93 11.23
CA TYR A 216 -8.07 -3.59 11.53
C TYR A 216 -6.90 -2.64 11.28
N ASN A 217 -5.70 -3.03 11.74
CA ASN A 217 -4.47 -2.30 11.45
C ASN A 217 -3.30 -3.25 11.13
N VAL A 218 -2.29 -2.67 10.48
CA VAL A 218 -0.95 -3.24 10.34
C VAL A 218 0.03 -2.15 10.76
N GLY A 219 0.61 -2.30 11.95
CA GLY A 219 1.36 -1.22 12.59
C GLY A 219 0.50 0.03 12.76
N SER A 220 0.99 1.18 12.36
CA SER A 220 0.27 2.46 12.45
C SER A 220 -0.66 2.76 11.26
N ILE A 221 -0.95 1.77 10.42
CA ILE A 221 -1.85 1.88 9.29
C ILE A 221 -3.17 1.20 9.67
N CYS A 222 -4.24 1.95 9.82
CA CYS A 222 -5.56 1.43 10.16
C CYS A 222 -6.50 1.50 8.97
N GLN A 223 -7.40 0.56 8.90
CA GLN A 223 -8.46 0.48 7.90
C GLN A 223 -9.82 0.35 8.59
N LEU A 224 -10.74 1.21 8.20
CA LEU A 224 -12.15 1.14 8.62
C LEU A 224 -13.02 1.00 7.37
N HIS A 225 -13.46 -0.20 7.08
CA HIS A 225 -14.32 -0.49 5.95
C HIS A 225 -15.78 -0.52 6.39
N THR A 226 -16.55 0.42 5.89
CA THR A 226 -17.97 0.59 6.25
C THR A 226 -18.90 -0.28 5.42
N VAL A 227 -18.42 -0.83 4.32
CA VAL A 227 -19.16 -1.79 3.49
C VAL A 227 -18.23 -2.93 3.16
N ALA A 228 -17.97 -3.80 4.12
CA ALA A 228 -17.07 -4.94 4.07
C ALA A 228 -15.85 -4.83 3.12
N THR A 229 -14.72 -5.35 3.53
CA THR A 229 -13.54 -5.52 2.66
C THR A 229 -13.88 -6.41 1.49
N MET A 230 -14.17 -5.84 0.35
CA MET A 230 -14.65 -6.64 -0.73
C MET A 230 -13.58 -6.95 -1.74
N HIS A 231 -13.30 -8.19 -1.84
CA HIS A 231 -12.61 -8.78 -2.97
C HIS A 231 -13.60 -8.90 -4.15
N PHE A 232 -13.72 -7.85 -4.95
CA PHE A 232 -14.43 -7.98 -6.22
C PHE A 232 -13.62 -8.90 -7.14
N ARG A 233 -14.03 -10.15 -7.22
CA ARG A 233 -13.67 -11.02 -8.33
C ARG A 233 -14.84 -11.08 -9.30
N ILE A 234 -14.68 -10.49 -10.47
CA ILE A 234 -15.59 -10.79 -11.57
C ILE A 234 -15.42 -12.28 -11.89
N ASN A 235 -16.45 -13.05 -11.60
CA ASN A 235 -16.45 -14.46 -11.96
C ASN A 235 -16.88 -14.62 -13.42
N TRP A 236 -15.90 -14.63 -14.32
CA TRP A 236 -16.14 -14.81 -15.76
C TRP A 236 -16.89 -16.10 -16.12
N LYS A 237 -16.92 -17.08 -15.21
CA LYS A 237 -17.73 -18.30 -15.37
C LYS A 237 -19.22 -18.05 -15.07
N LYS A 238 -19.56 -16.92 -14.43
CA LYS A 238 -20.92 -16.53 -14.09
C LYS A 238 -21.17 -15.09 -14.53
N PRO A 239 -21.17 -14.80 -15.86
CA PRO A 239 -21.27 -13.43 -16.37
C PRO A 239 -22.56 -12.70 -15.95
N TRP A 240 -23.61 -13.44 -15.60
CA TRP A 240 -24.87 -12.87 -15.08
C TRP A 240 -24.75 -12.19 -13.72
N THR A 241 -23.65 -12.39 -13.00
CA THR A 241 -23.38 -11.69 -11.73
C THR A 241 -22.74 -10.31 -11.93
N ILE A 242 -22.29 -9.98 -13.14
CA ILE A 242 -21.62 -8.70 -13.44
C ILE A 242 -22.51 -7.49 -13.19
N PRO A 243 -23.80 -7.47 -13.58
CA PRO A 243 -24.66 -6.31 -13.32
C PRO A 243 -24.85 -6.02 -11.82
N SER A 244 -24.99 -7.05 -10.99
CA SER A 244 -25.12 -6.89 -9.54
C SER A 244 -23.81 -6.35 -8.92
N VAL A 245 -22.65 -6.85 -9.35
CA VAL A 245 -21.34 -6.36 -8.93
C VAL A 245 -21.15 -4.88 -9.30
N LEU A 246 -21.54 -4.48 -10.50
CA LEU A 246 -21.44 -3.09 -10.94
C LEU A 246 -22.36 -2.16 -10.14
N LYS A 247 -23.61 -2.59 -9.89
CA LYS A 247 -24.56 -1.85 -9.05
C LYS A 247 -24.02 -1.65 -7.63
N GLU A 248 -23.56 -2.73 -7.03
CA GLU A 248 -22.99 -2.72 -5.69
C GLU A 248 -21.76 -1.81 -5.60
N THR A 249 -20.89 -1.81 -6.61
CA THR A 249 -19.73 -0.93 -6.69
C THR A 249 -20.11 0.55 -6.67
N GLY A 250 -21.15 0.94 -7.42
CA GLY A 250 -21.64 2.33 -7.44
C GLY A 250 -22.19 2.78 -6.09
N ILE A 251 -22.98 1.93 -5.42
CA ILE A 251 -23.52 2.20 -4.08
C ILE A 251 -22.37 2.43 -3.10
N ARG A 252 -21.35 1.58 -3.09
CA ARG A 252 -20.20 1.67 -2.18
C ARG A 252 -19.38 2.92 -2.35
N GLN A 253 -19.14 3.36 -3.59
CA GLN A 253 -18.42 4.60 -3.83
C GLN A 253 -19.15 5.79 -3.20
N THR A 254 -20.45 5.83 -3.34
CA THR A 254 -21.31 6.88 -2.77
C THR A 254 -21.27 6.84 -1.25
N GLU A 255 -21.39 5.66 -0.65
CA GLU A 255 -21.35 5.49 0.81
C GLU A 255 -19.99 5.86 1.41
N MET A 256 -18.88 5.48 0.75
CA MET A 256 -17.55 5.90 1.20
C MET A 256 -17.41 7.43 1.21
N GLN A 257 -17.99 8.13 0.23
CA GLN A 257 -17.97 9.59 0.18
C GLN A 257 -18.81 10.19 1.30
N TYR A 258 -20.01 9.67 1.55
CA TYR A 258 -20.87 10.14 2.65
C TYR A 258 -20.23 9.86 4.01
N MET A 259 -19.65 8.69 4.22
CA MET A 259 -18.94 8.39 5.47
C MET A 259 -17.73 9.30 5.67
N GLY A 260 -16.95 9.54 4.60
CA GLY A 260 -15.84 10.51 4.67
C GLY A 260 -16.30 11.92 5.03
N ALA A 261 -17.42 12.38 4.48
CA ALA A 261 -18.01 13.67 4.80
C ALA A 261 -18.54 13.72 6.26
N ALA A 262 -19.17 12.64 6.73
CA ALA A 262 -19.66 12.52 8.11
C ALA A 262 -18.50 12.55 9.12
N TYR A 263 -17.41 11.85 8.85
CA TYR A 263 -16.19 11.92 9.68
C TYR A 263 -15.62 13.33 9.71
N MET A 264 -15.53 13.97 8.55
CA MET A 264 -15.02 15.36 8.47
C MET A 264 -15.90 16.35 9.22
N ALA A 265 -17.21 16.19 9.20
CA ALA A 265 -18.15 17.02 9.97
C ALA A 265 -17.95 16.87 11.49
N GLU A 266 -17.47 15.73 11.96
CA GLU A 266 -17.10 15.51 13.37
C GLU A 266 -15.60 15.83 13.64
N GLY A 267 -14.90 16.47 12.68
CA GLY A 267 -13.50 16.87 12.83
C GLY A 267 -12.48 15.74 12.67
N LEU A 268 -12.88 14.65 12.05
CA LEU A 268 -12.00 13.51 11.76
C LEU A 268 -11.57 13.53 10.28
N VAL A 269 -10.27 13.57 10.03
CA VAL A 269 -9.72 13.53 8.68
C VAL A 269 -9.32 12.10 8.35
N THR A 270 -9.97 11.53 7.34
CA THR A 270 -9.68 10.18 6.84
C THR A 270 -9.20 10.25 5.39
N LEU A 271 -8.39 9.30 4.96
CA LEU A 271 -8.00 9.19 3.57
C LEU A 271 -8.96 8.25 2.83
N ALA A 272 -9.66 8.79 1.84
CA ALA A 272 -10.68 8.08 1.04
C ALA A 272 -11.78 7.40 1.89
N GLY A 273 -12.14 8.00 3.03
CA GLY A 273 -13.23 7.52 3.90
C GLY A 273 -12.95 6.23 4.68
N SER A 274 -11.80 5.58 4.46
CA SER A 274 -11.52 4.27 5.07
C SER A 274 -10.13 4.14 5.70
N ARG A 275 -9.15 4.88 5.23
CA ARG A 275 -7.75 4.77 5.70
C ARG A 275 -7.44 5.78 6.77
N LEU A 276 -6.90 5.31 7.87
CA LEU A 276 -6.51 6.08 9.04
C LEU A 276 -5.04 5.82 9.34
N TYR A 277 -4.34 6.82 9.81
CA TYR A 277 -2.93 6.71 10.16
C TYR A 277 -2.71 7.31 11.54
N THR A 278 -2.11 6.53 12.43
CA THR A 278 -1.71 7.02 13.73
C THR A 278 -0.27 7.54 13.70
N SER A 279 0.08 8.31 14.70
CA SER A 279 1.37 8.94 14.86
C SER A 279 1.85 8.81 16.31
N SER A 280 3.16 8.84 16.50
CA SER A 280 3.77 8.93 17.83
C SER A 280 3.56 10.30 18.51
N ALA A 281 2.96 11.25 17.80
CA ALA A 281 2.58 12.56 18.37
C ALA A 281 1.19 12.53 19.04
N TYR A 282 0.41 11.47 18.83
CA TYR A 282 -0.89 11.32 19.50
C TYR A 282 -0.71 10.79 20.91
N THR A 283 -1.52 11.34 21.84
CA THR A 283 -1.69 10.80 23.18
C THR A 283 -2.83 9.79 23.22
N GLU A 284 -2.97 9.07 24.34
CA GLU A 284 -4.12 8.17 24.54
C GLU A 284 -5.44 8.94 24.55
N GLU A 285 -5.44 10.15 25.12
CA GLU A 285 -6.59 11.04 25.18
C GLU A 285 -7.02 11.50 23.77
N ASP A 286 -6.06 11.79 22.87
CA ASP A 286 -6.37 12.13 21.48
C ASP A 286 -7.07 10.95 20.79
N ILE A 287 -6.59 9.72 21.00
CA ILE A 287 -7.20 8.54 20.43
C ILE A 287 -8.58 8.26 21.01
N ASP A 288 -8.78 8.44 22.33
CA ASP A 288 -10.08 8.27 22.97
C ASP A 288 -11.09 9.29 22.45
N GLU A 289 -10.68 10.55 22.24
CA GLU A 289 -11.54 11.55 21.63
C GLU A 289 -11.86 11.19 20.16
N CYS A 290 -10.89 10.66 19.39
CA CYS A 290 -11.16 10.14 18.06
C CYS A 290 -12.20 9.02 18.08
N ILE A 291 -12.05 8.04 18.98
CA ILE A 291 -13.00 6.93 19.13
C ILE A 291 -14.41 7.47 19.43
N LYS A 292 -14.54 8.42 20.36
CA LYS A 292 -15.81 9.05 20.71
C LYS A 292 -16.48 9.75 19.52
N ARG A 293 -15.71 10.45 18.70
CA ARG A 293 -16.22 11.11 17.49
C ARG A 293 -16.64 10.08 16.43
N PHE A 294 -15.88 9.03 16.24
CA PHE A 294 -16.29 7.91 15.38
C PHE A 294 -17.56 7.26 15.91
N ASP A 295 -17.65 6.96 17.21
CA ASP A 295 -18.84 6.37 17.85
C ASP A 295 -20.10 7.21 17.56
N LYS A 296 -19.98 8.55 17.63
CA LYS A 296 -21.07 9.47 17.30
C LYS A 296 -21.54 9.36 15.84
N VAL A 297 -20.62 9.14 14.89
CA VAL A 297 -20.98 8.90 13.48
C VAL A 297 -21.60 7.52 13.33
N LEU A 298 -20.92 6.48 13.88
CA LEU A 298 -21.37 5.09 13.76
C LEU A 298 -22.75 4.86 14.40
N SER A 299 -23.08 5.60 15.45
CA SER A 299 -24.40 5.53 16.09
C SER A 299 -25.58 5.97 15.20
N LYS A 300 -25.28 6.68 14.11
CA LYS A 300 -26.26 7.16 13.12
C LYS A 300 -26.32 6.29 11.87
N CYS A 301 -25.47 5.27 11.80
CA CYS A 301 -25.48 4.34 10.66
C CYS A 301 -26.61 3.35 10.83
N GLU A 302 -27.34 3.11 9.76
CA GLU A 302 -28.37 2.07 9.69
C GLU A 302 -27.80 0.85 8.94
N LYS A 303 -28.29 -0.34 9.30
CA LYS A 303 -28.04 -1.54 8.52
C LYS A 303 -28.77 -1.41 7.19
N ILE A 304 -28.03 -1.56 6.11
CA ILE A 304 -28.64 -1.70 4.78
C ILE A 304 -28.64 -3.21 4.49
N ASP A 305 -29.82 -3.78 4.38
CA ASP A 305 -30.00 -5.13 3.83
C ASP A 305 -29.83 -5.05 2.31
N TYR A 306 -28.76 -5.68 1.80
CA TYR A 306 -28.44 -5.72 0.38
C TYR A 306 -29.12 -6.86 -0.39
#